data_a4733cab6217b02f13d4975dc32acf6d
#
_entry.id   a4733cab6217b02f13d4975dc32acf6d
#
_cell.length_a   1.000
_cell.length_b   1.000
_cell.length_c   1.000
_cell.angle_alpha   90.00
_cell.angle_beta   90.00
_cell.angle_gamma   90.00
#
_symmetry.space_group_name_H-M   'P 1'
#
loop_
_entity.id
_entity.type
_entity.pdbx_description
1 polymer ?
#
loop_
_entity_poly.entity_id
_entity_poly.type
_entity_poly.pdbx_seq_one_letter_code
_entity_poly.pdbx_strand_id
1 'polypeptide(L)'
;MAARIGFGIAKAGIARDNETDMATHSDTAIIILAAGKGTRMRSDLAKVLHRAGGRTLIEHVIRACRPLKPAQLLVVVGHQAAEVAAVAESLGAQTIVQQPQRGTGHALQIARRAIRKSAKLALVVPGDAPLLRTETLASLLDTHRRGESAATVLSAELENPADYGRIVRDSEGRVEAIVEEKAATPEQRAIREVNSSIYSFTLATLWPALAALRPNNAHRELYLTDAIALLSQRNERVLAQIAADANEILGCNTRASLADVDRIFRARKAAELMEAGATIYLPETVVIDPDVTAGPDTVIEPCVQLLGETRIGARCKIQT
;
A
#
# COMPACT_ATOMS: atom_id res chain seq x y z
N MET A 1 26.16 -62.21 8.95
CA MET A 1 25.06 -61.65 9.75
C MET A 1 24.93 -60.18 9.38
N ALA A 2 24.08 -59.84 8.38
CA ALA A 2 23.95 -58.54 7.82
C ALA A 2 22.61 -57.92 8.30
N ALA A 3 22.69 -56.86 9.09
CA ALA A 3 21.51 -56.12 9.55
C ALA A 3 20.99 -55.17 8.45
N ARG A 4 19.78 -55.40 7.97
CA ARG A 4 19.05 -54.49 7.12
C ARG A 4 18.45 -53.38 7.97
N ILE A 5 18.89 -52.13 7.72
CA ILE A 5 18.24 -50.93 8.25
C ILE A 5 17.22 -50.48 7.19
N GLY A 6 15.94 -50.64 7.48
CA GLY A 6 14.84 -50.17 6.68
C GLY A 6 14.63 -48.68 6.87
N PHE A 7 14.85 -47.86 5.83
CA PHE A 7 14.38 -46.45 5.82
C PHE A 7 12.93 -46.42 5.39
N GLY A 8 12.07 -46.11 6.33
CA GLY A 8 10.66 -45.77 6.06
C GLY A 8 10.58 -44.37 5.45
N ILE A 9 10.19 -44.29 4.18
CA ILE A 9 9.89 -43.01 3.51
C ILE A 9 8.49 -42.59 3.98
N ALA A 10 8.44 -41.66 4.91
CA ALA A 10 7.20 -40.95 5.21
C ALA A 10 6.85 -40.09 4.00
N LYS A 11 5.66 -40.35 3.42
CA LYS A 11 5.06 -39.47 2.39
C LYS A 11 4.74 -38.13 3.07
N ALA A 12 5.59 -37.12 2.85
CA ALA A 12 5.25 -35.75 3.11
C ALA A 12 4.13 -35.37 2.14
N GLY A 13 2.93 -35.16 2.67
CA GLY A 13 1.80 -34.62 1.91
C GLY A 13 2.17 -33.22 1.41
N ILE A 14 1.98 -33.01 0.13
CA ILE A 14 2.04 -31.68 -0.50
C ILE A 14 1.00 -30.82 0.24
N ALA A 15 1.48 -29.88 1.06
CA ALA A 15 0.64 -28.84 1.62
C ALA A 15 0.05 -28.05 0.44
N ARG A 16 -1.25 -28.19 0.25
CA ARG A 16 -2.04 -27.31 -0.61
C ARG A 16 -1.96 -25.92 0.00
N ASP A 17 -1.79 -24.93 -0.87
CA ASP A 17 -1.79 -23.52 -0.55
C ASP A 17 -2.76 -23.20 0.58
N ASN A 18 -2.24 -22.76 1.71
CA ASN A 18 -3.02 -22.10 2.73
C ASN A 18 -3.50 -20.76 2.13
N GLU A 19 -4.65 -20.78 1.42
CA GLU A 19 -5.53 -19.63 1.44
C GLU A 19 -5.90 -19.44 2.93
N THR A 20 -5.10 -18.65 3.63
CA THR A 20 -5.49 -18.11 4.93
C THR A 20 -6.85 -17.48 4.70
N ASP A 21 -7.88 -18.03 5.31
CA ASP A 21 -9.26 -17.55 5.22
C ASP A 21 -9.28 -16.14 5.84
N MET A 22 -8.88 -15.15 5.01
CA MET A 22 -8.79 -13.76 5.43
C MET A 22 -10.20 -13.28 5.73
N ALA A 23 -10.40 -12.73 6.92
CA ALA A 23 -11.67 -12.21 7.37
C ALA A 23 -12.27 -11.27 6.30
N THR A 24 -13.54 -11.47 5.98
CA THR A 24 -14.25 -10.59 5.04
C THR A 24 -14.53 -9.26 5.71
N HIS A 25 -14.11 -8.16 5.06
CA HIS A 25 -14.34 -6.79 5.54
C HIS A 25 -15.55 -6.16 4.84
N SER A 26 -16.69 -6.88 4.87
CA SER A 26 -17.94 -6.52 4.16
C SER A 26 -18.61 -5.23 4.67
N ASP A 27 -18.14 -4.64 5.76
CA ASP A 27 -18.55 -3.36 6.31
C ASP A 27 -17.56 -2.20 6.02
N THR A 28 -16.51 -2.50 5.25
CA THR A 28 -15.41 -1.54 4.97
C THR A 28 -15.46 -1.10 3.51
N ALA A 29 -15.44 0.21 3.28
CA ALA A 29 -15.15 0.80 1.97
C ALA A 29 -13.65 1.09 1.87
N ILE A 30 -12.97 0.57 0.85
CA ILE A 30 -11.58 0.94 0.57
C ILE A 30 -11.58 2.09 -0.45
N ILE A 31 -10.86 3.17 -0.13
CA ILE A 31 -10.79 4.38 -0.93
C ILE A 31 -9.33 4.61 -1.31
N ILE A 32 -9.01 4.46 -2.60
CA ILE A 32 -7.67 4.69 -3.12
C ILE A 32 -7.59 6.11 -3.69
N LEU A 33 -6.66 6.91 -3.19
CA LEU A 33 -6.46 8.30 -3.62
C LEU A 33 -5.46 8.34 -4.79
N ALA A 34 -5.96 8.59 -6.01
CA ALA A 34 -5.19 8.56 -7.24
C ALA A 34 -5.41 9.83 -8.12
N ALA A 35 -5.92 10.92 -7.53
CA ALA A 35 -6.27 12.13 -8.29
C ALA A 35 -5.11 13.12 -8.52
N GLY A 36 -3.98 12.95 -7.82
CA GLY A 36 -2.87 13.90 -7.80
C GLY A 36 -2.11 14.00 -9.13
N LYS A 37 -1.62 15.20 -9.46
CA LYS A 37 -0.84 15.45 -10.69
C LYS A 37 0.56 14.83 -10.70
N GLY A 38 1.17 14.59 -9.53
CA GLY A 38 2.49 13.98 -9.44
C GLY A 38 3.62 14.79 -10.10
N THR A 39 3.62 16.11 -9.97
CA THR A 39 4.54 17.03 -10.67
C THR A 39 6.02 16.71 -10.46
N ARG A 40 6.39 16.12 -9.30
CA ARG A 40 7.76 15.68 -8.99
C ARG A 40 8.27 14.55 -9.89
N MET A 41 7.37 13.82 -10.56
CA MET A 41 7.74 12.78 -11.55
C MET A 41 8.30 13.38 -12.84
N ARG A 42 8.06 14.66 -13.11
CA ARG A 42 8.46 15.34 -14.36
C ARG A 42 8.05 14.52 -15.59
N SER A 43 6.78 14.18 -15.68
CA SER A 43 6.21 13.30 -16.70
C SER A 43 4.81 13.77 -17.06
N ASP A 44 4.45 13.61 -18.33
CA ASP A 44 3.08 13.80 -18.81
C ASP A 44 2.16 12.65 -18.36
N LEU A 45 2.73 11.46 -18.08
CA LEU A 45 2.00 10.31 -17.58
C LEU A 45 1.61 10.53 -16.12
N ALA A 46 0.35 10.23 -15.78
CA ALA A 46 -0.13 10.26 -14.39
C ALA A 46 0.76 9.39 -13.49
N LYS A 47 1.13 9.92 -12.32
CA LYS A 47 2.06 9.28 -11.40
C LYS A 47 1.74 7.80 -11.17
N VAL A 48 0.47 7.49 -10.92
CA VAL A 48 0.01 6.15 -10.57
C VAL A 48 0.02 5.16 -11.75
N LEU A 49 0.20 5.63 -12.98
CA LEU A 49 0.34 4.80 -14.18
C LEU A 49 1.80 4.43 -14.51
N HIS A 50 2.78 4.99 -13.81
CA HIS A 50 4.15 4.52 -13.94
C HIS A 50 4.27 3.08 -13.46
N ARG A 51 5.20 2.33 -14.06
CA ARG A 51 5.38 0.89 -13.79
C ARG A 51 6.59 0.64 -12.91
N ALA A 52 6.43 -0.27 -11.97
CA ALA A 52 7.49 -0.87 -11.18
C ALA A 52 7.19 -2.37 -11.04
N GLY A 53 8.18 -3.23 -11.06
CA GLY A 53 7.98 -4.68 -10.96
C GLY A 53 6.97 -5.20 -11.99
N GLY A 54 6.99 -4.70 -13.24
CA GLY A 54 6.12 -5.17 -14.32
C GLY A 54 4.69 -4.62 -14.34
N ARG A 55 4.19 -3.96 -13.27
CA ARG A 55 2.82 -3.45 -13.14
C ARG A 55 2.77 -1.96 -12.85
N THR A 56 1.64 -1.29 -13.12
CA THR A 56 1.45 0.12 -12.72
C THR A 56 1.35 0.24 -11.19
N LEU A 57 1.70 1.42 -10.64
CA LEU A 57 1.63 1.64 -9.20
C LEU A 57 0.22 1.40 -8.68
N ILE A 58 -0.80 1.88 -9.40
CA ILE A 58 -2.20 1.70 -9.01
C ILE A 58 -2.63 0.23 -9.05
N GLU A 59 -2.11 -0.59 -9.99
CA GLU A 59 -2.38 -2.03 -10.02
C GLU A 59 -1.90 -2.73 -8.75
N HIS A 60 -0.68 -2.42 -8.29
CA HIS A 60 -0.16 -2.99 -7.06
C HIS A 60 -1.05 -2.68 -5.87
N VAL A 61 -1.46 -1.41 -5.71
CA VAL A 61 -2.32 -0.99 -4.60
C VAL A 61 -3.70 -1.67 -4.67
N ILE A 62 -4.33 -1.74 -5.85
CA ILE A 62 -5.62 -2.42 -6.02
C ILE A 62 -5.49 -3.90 -5.68
N ARG A 63 -4.43 -4.57 -6.15
CA ARG A 63 -4.18 -5.99 -5.88
C ARG A 63 -3.92 -6.27 -4.40
N ALA A 64 -3.26 -5.37 -3.66
CA ALA A 64 -3.09 -5.49 -2.22
C ALA A 64 -4.42 -5.32 -1.45
N CYS A 65 -5.36 -4.52 -1.97
CA CYS A 65 -6.63 -4.25 -1.33
C CYS A 65 -7.71 -5.32 -1.59
N ARG A 66 -7.71 -5.96 -2.76
CA ARG A 66 -8.78 -6.91 -3.18
C ARG A 66 -8.97 -8.13 -2.27
N PRO A 67 -7.92 -8.80 -1.78
CA PRO A 67 -8.07 -9.98 -0.93
C PRO A 67 -8.78 -9.71 0.40
N LEU A 68 -8.87 -8.44 0.83
CA LEU A 68 -9.65 -8.03 2.01
C LEU A 68 -11.18 -8.20 1.82
N LYS A 69 -11.64 -8.47 0.60
CA LYS A 69 -13.07 -8.63 0.26
C LYS A 69 -13.95 -7.50 0.82
N PRO A 70 -13.62 -6.21 0.49
CA PRO A 70 -14.33 -5.06 1.05
C PRO A 70 -15.76 -4.95 0.51
N ALA A 71 -16.63 -4.22 1.22
CA ALA A 71 -17.97 -3.86 0.73
C ALA A 71 -17.89 -3.10 -0.61
N GLN A 72 -16.84 -2.33 -0.80
CA GLN A 72 -16.61 -1.50 -1.97
C GLN A 72 -15.13 -1.16 -2.10
N LEU A 73 -14.62 -1.19 -3.34
CA LEU A 73 -13.29 -0.69 -3.70
C LEU A 73 -13.48 0.50 -4.64
N LEU A 74 -13.13 1.70 -4.19
CA LEU A 74 -13.34 2.97 -4.88
C LEU A 74 -12.00 3.66 -5.12
N VAL A 75 -11.74 4.07 -6.36
CA VAL A 75 -10.55 4.86 -6.73
C VAL A 75 -10.98 6.29 -7.04
N VAL A 76 -10.42 7.26 -6.33
CA VAL A 76 -10.63 8.69 -6.62
C VAL A 76 -9.60 9.10 -7.66
N VAL A 77 -10.08 9.38 -8.87
CA VAL A 77 -9.26 9.78 -10.03
C VAL A 77 -9.34 11.28 -10.29
N GLY A 78 -8.39 11.86 -11.00
CA GLY A 78 -8.38 13.29 -11.29
C GLY A 78 -7.52 13.64 -12.50
N HIS A 79 -6.20 13.72 -12.35
CA HIS A 79 -5.30 13.90 -13.48
C HIS A 79 -5.28 12.64 -14.36
N GLN A 80 -5.48 12.78 -15.68
CA GLN A 80 -5.66 11.66 -16.61
C GLN A 80 -6.71 10.67 -16.10
N ALA A 81 -7.87 11.20 -15.71
CA ALA A 81 -8.90 10.42 -15.03
C ALA A 81 -9.37 9.21 -15.86
N ALA A 82 -9.48 9.34 -17.19
CA ALA A 82 -9.94 8.26 -18.06
C ALA A 82 -8.95 7.09 -18.11
N GLU A 83 -7.66 7.37 -18.22
CA GLU A 83 -6.59 6.38 -18.31
C GLU A 83 -6.43 5.65 -16.97
N VAL A 84 -6.46 6.39 -15.85
CA VAL A 84 -6.39 5.79 -14.51
C VAL A 84 -7.64 4.96 -14.22
N ALA A 85 -8.82 5.45 -14.62
CA ALA A 85 -10.09 4.73 -14.47
C ALA A 85 -10.08 3.42 -15.26
N ALA A 86 -9.62 3.43 -16.52
CA ALA A 86 -9.55 2.22 -17.34
C ALA A 86 -8.73 1.09 -16.65
N VAL A 87 -7.58 1.43 -16.05
CA VAL A 87 -6.78 0.46 -15.29
C VAL A 87 -7.53 0.00 -14.04
N ALA A 88 -8.11 0.92 -13.25
CA ALA A 88 -8.78 0.58 -12.01
C ALA A 88 -10.02 -0.30 -12.26
N GLU A 89 -10.83 0.02 -13.27
CA GLU A 89 -12.05 -0.70 -13.62
C GLU A 89 -11.77 -2.09 -14.20
N SER A 90 -10.69 -2.25 -14.98
CA SER A 90 -10.24 -3.56 -15.45
C SER A 90 -9.90 -4.53 -14.29
N LEU A 91 -9.56 -3.97 -13.13
CA LEU A 91 -9.29 -4.71 -11.90
C LEU A 91 -10.50 -4.78 -10.95
N GLY A 92 -11.70 -4.37 -11.42
CA GLY A 92 -12.95 -4.47 -10.67
C GLY A 92 -13.14 -3.39 -9.59
N ALA A 93 -12.38 -2.29 -9.62
CA ALA A 93 -12.62 -1.14 -8.78
C ALA A 93 -13.65 -0.21 -9.42
N GLN A 94 -14.40 0.53 -8.59
CA GLN A 94 -15.22 1.65 -9.03
C GLN A 94 -14.39 2.93 -9.05
N THR A 95 -14.77 3.90 -9.87
CA THR A 95 -14.05 5.17 -9.95
C THR A 95 -14.97 6.35 -9.68
N ILE A 96 -14.39 7.44 -9.15
CA ILE A 96 -15.06 8.72 -8.99
C ILE A 96 -14.07 9.85 -9.27
N VAL A 97 -14.52 10.85 -10.03
CA VAL A 97 -13.65 11.98 -10.44
C VAL A 97 -13.64 13.07 -9.38
N GLN A 98 -12.44 13.45 -8.96
CA GLN A 98 -12.21 14.65 -8.15
C GLN A 98 -11.88 15.84 -9.04
N GLN A 99 -12.83 16.75 -9.20
CA GLN A 99 -12.64 18.01 -9.93
C GLN A 99 -13.37 19.16 -9.21
N PRO A 100 -12.67 20.28 -8.91
CA PRO A 100 -11.20 20.44 -8.99
C PRO A 100 -10.48 19.66 -7.86
N GLN A 101 -9.17 19.48 -8.03
CA GLN A 101 -8.32 18.82 -7.03
C GLN A 101 -7.97 19.82 -5.92
N ARG A 102 -8.60 19.66 -4.72
CA ARG A 102 -8.43 20.55 -3.56
C ARG A 102 -7.89 19.82 -2.33
N GLY A 103 -6.99 18.84 -2.55
CA GLY A 103 -6.35 18.08 -1.49
C GLY A 103 -7.04 16.77 -1.14
N THR A 104 -6.42 16.01 -0.24
CA THR A 104 -6.82 14.64 0.14
C THR A 104 -8.12 14.59 0.95
N GLY A 105 -8.38 15.58 1.80
CA GLY A 105 -9.66 15.70 2.51
C GLY A 105 -10.83 15.95 1.55
N HIS A 106 -10.64 16.79 0.50
CA HIS A 106 -11.64 17.00 -0.53
C HIS A 106 -11.89 15.71 -1.35
N ALA A 107 -10.87 14.92 -1.62
CA ALA A 107 -11.03 13.63 -2.30
C ALA A 107 -12.00 12.70 -1.54
N LEU A 108 -11.89 12.65 -0.20
CA LEU A 108 -12.81 11.89 0.63
C LEU A 108 -14.21 12.50 0.68
N GLN A 109 -14.34 13.83 0.69
CA GLN A 109 -15.65 14.49 0.60
C GLN A 109 -16.38 14.12 -0.71
N ILE A 110 -15.65 14.01 -1.82
CA ILE A 110 -16.19 13.53 -3.11
C ILE A 110 -16.55 12.04 -3.01
N ALA A 111 -15.64 11.20 -2.49
CA ALA A 111 -15.85 9.76 -2.32
C ALA A 111 -17.10 9.44 -1.50
N ARG A 112 -17.43 10.24 -0.48
CA ARG A 112 -18.64 10.09 0.35
C ARG A 112 -19.92 9.88 -0.46
N ARG A 113 -20.03 10.52 -1.63
CA ARG A 113 -21.23 10.46 -2.47
C ARG A 113 -21.43 9.08 -3.11
N ALA A 114 -20.34 8.32 -3.27
CA ALA A 114 -20.35 7.00 -3.89
C ALA A 114 -20.29 5.85 -2.86
N ILE A 115 -19.98 6.13 -1.59
CA ILE A 115 -19.84 5.11 -0.56
C ILE A 115 -21.21 4.53 -0.21
N ARG A 116 -21.25 3.18 -0.20
CA ARG A 116 -22.46 2.41 0.16
C ARG A 116 -22.86 2.70 1.61
N LYS A 117 -24.17 2.84 1.86
CA LYS A 117 -24.72 3.08 3.21
C LYS A 117 -24.44 1.95 4.19
N SER A 118 -24.16 0.74 3.72
CA SER A 118 -23.80 -0.42 4.54
C SER A 118 -22.36 -0.35 5.10
N ALA A 119 -21.50 0.48 4.50
CA ALA A 119 -20.14 0.64 5.00
C ALA A 119 -20.14 1.43 6.32
N LYS A 120 -19.41 0.93 7.30
CA LYS A 120 -19.18 1.56 8.61
C LYS A 120 -17.76 2.12 8.73
N LEU A 121 -16.82 1.50 8.04
CA LEU A 121 -15.41 1.85 8.04
C LEU A 121 -14.95 2.31 6.66
N ALA A 122 -13.96 3.18 6.64
CA ALA A 122 -13.18 3.51 5.45
C ALA A 122 -11.71 3.16 5.67
N LEU A 123 -11.14 2.36 4.77
CA LEU A 123 -9.70 2.20 4.64
C LEU A 123 -9.24 3.11 3.50
N VAL A 124 -8.43 4.11 3.82
CA VAL A 124 -7.91 5.10 2.86
C VAL A 124 -6.47 4.77 2.54
N VAL A 125 -6.14 4.66 1.25
CA VAL A 125 -4.82 4.22 0.78
C VAL A 125 -4.37 5.15 -0.34
N PRO A 126 -3.11 5.62 -0.36
CA PRO A 126 -2.58 6.37 -1.49
C PRO A 126 -2.31 5.44 -2.68
N GLY A 127 -2.66 5.88 -3.90
CA GLY A 127 -2.50 5.08 -5.12
C GLY A 127 -1.04 4.91 -5.59
N ASP A 128 -0.09 5.53 -4.89
CA ASP A 128 1.34 5.52 -5.19
C ASP A 128 2.21 4.84 -4.12
N ALA A 129 1.59 4.04 -3.23
CA ALA A 129 2.29 3.19 -2.26
C ALA A 129 2.23 1.71 -2.70
N PRO A 130 2.97 1.31 -3.75
CA PRO A 130 2.79 0.01 -4.39
C PRO A 130 3.36 -1.18 -3.60
N LEU A 131 4.25 -0.94 -2.62
CA LEU A 131 4.89 -2.00 -1.83
C LEU A 131 4.03 -2.52 -0.68
N LEU A 132 2.85 -1.93 -0.50
CA LEU A 132 1.88 -2.26 0.54
C LEU A 132 1.39 -3.70 0.43
N ARG A 133 1.27 -4.38 1.57
CA ARG A 133 0.82 -5.78 1.65
C ARG A 133 -0.60 -5.88 2.21
N THR A 134 -1.31 -6.91 1.78
CA THR A 134 -2.67 -7.22 2.23
C THR A 134 -2.71 -7.46 3.74
N GLU A 135 -1.73 -8.18 4.28
CA GLU A 135 -1.60 -8.55 5.69
C GLU A 135 -1.48 -7.30 6.58
N THR A 136 -0.72 -6.31 6.13
CA THR A 136 -0.55 -5.03 6.82
C THR A 136 -1.86 -4.24 6.87
N LEU A 137 -2.60 -4.21 5.76
CA LEU A 137 -3.92 -3.58 5.70
C LEU A 137 -4.95 -4.31 6.59
N ALA A 138 -4.95 -5.64 6.59
CA ALA A 138 -5.80 -6.45 7.47
C ALA A 138 -5.50 -6.16 8.94
N SER A 139 -4.21 -6.17 9.32
CA SER A 139 -3.76 -5.85 10.67
C SER A 139 -4.17 -4.44 11.11
N LEU A 140 -4.10 -3.45 10.23
CA LEU A 140 -4.55 -2.08 10.49
C LEU A 140 -6.06 -2.02 10.79
N LEU A 141 -6.88 -2.73 9.99
CA LEU A 141 -8.32 -2.82 10.21
C LEU A 141 -8.64 -3.53 11.53
N ASP A 142 -7.92 -4.57 11.87
CA ASP A 142 -8.09 -5.30 13.13
C ASP A 142 -7.71 -4.44 14.35
N THR A 143 -6.60 -3.70 14.25
CA THR A 143 -6.19 -2.75 15.29
C THR A 143 -7.24 -1.66 15.46
N HIS A 144 -7.78 -1.13 14.37
CA HIS A 144 -8.85 -0.14 14.38
C HIS A 144 -10.11 -0.65 15.08
N ARG A 145 -10.57 -1.86 14.74
CA ARG A 145 -11.77 -2.46 15.33
C ARG A 145 -11.57 -2.78 16.81
N ARG A 146 -10.47 -3.46 17.17
CA ARG A 146 -10.16 -3.79 18.57
C ARG A 146 -10.02 -2.57 19.46
N GLY A 147 -9.49 -1.47 18.87
CA GLY A 147 -9.35 -0.21 19.56
C GLY A 147 -10.62 0.61 19.65
N GLU A 148 -11.72 0.23 18.98
CA GLU A 148 -12.94 1.04 18.83
C GLU A 148 -12.62 2.48 18.44
N SER A 149 -11.70 2.66 17.50
CA SER A 149 -11.07 3.95 17.20
C SER A 149 -11.91 4.78 16.22
N ALA A 150 -11.84 6.09 16.34
CA ALA A 150 -12.35 7.02 15.31
C ALA A 150 -11.41 7.03 14.08
N ALA A 151 -10.10 6.93 14.33
CA ALA A 151 -9.07 6.79 13.30
C ALA A 151 -7.92 5.90 13.78
N THR A 152 -7.31 5.16 12.87
CA THR A 152 -6.03 4.47 13.07
C THR A 152 -5.14 4.76 11.90
N VAL A 153 -3.96 5.31 12.17
CA VAL A 153 -2.96 5.66 11.16
C VAL A 153 -1.95 4.52 11.04
N LEU A 154 -1.62 4.09 9.84
CA LEU A 154 -0.41 3.31 9.62
C LEU A 154 0.77 4.27 9.65
N SER A 155 1.71 4.06 10.55
CA SER A 155 2.95 4.84 10.68
C SER A 155 4.17 3.97 10.40
N ALA A 156 5.33 4.56 10.26
CA ALA A 156 6.60 3.86 10.24
C ALA A 156 7.69 4.72 10.90
N GLU A 157 8.71 4.06 11.45
CA GLU A 157 9.92 4.74 11.90
C GLU A 157 10.95 4.74 10.78
N LEU A 158 11.43 5.92 10.40
CA LEU A 158 12.45 6.10 9.37
C LEU A 158 13.72 6.70 9.95
N GLU A 159 14.88 6.24 9.47
CA GLU A 159 16.17 6.90 9.80
C GLU A 159 16.22 8.30 9.22
N ASN A 160 15.73 8.48 8.00
CA ASN A 160 15.58 9.78 7.37
C ASN A 160 14.08 10.04 7.10
N PRO A 161 13.39 10.79 7.99
CA PRO A 161 11.97 11.06 7.88
C PRO A 161 11.64 12.24 6.93
N ALA A 162 12.61 12.81 6.22
CA ALA A 162 12.39 13.94 5.31
C ALA A 162 11.27 13.68 4.31
N ASP A 163 10.54 14.72 3.94
CA ASP A 163 9.39 14.72 3.03
C ASP A 163 8.11 14.03 3.54
N TYR A 164 8.11 13.48 4.76
CA TYR A 164 6.92 12.87 5.38
C TYR A 164 6.30 13.77 6.44
N GLY A 165 4.98 13.64 6.66
CA GLY A 165 4.32 14.17 7.85
C GLY A 165 4.78 13.43 9.11
N ARG A 166 4.85 14.14 10.25
CA ARG A 166 5.26 13.58 11.54
C ARG A 166 4.06 13.21 12.39
N ILE A 167 4.09 12.06 13.02
CA ILE A 167 3.10 11.68 14.04
C ILE A 167 3.47 12.38 15.34
N VAL A 168 2.64 13.34 15.74
CA VAL A 168 2.80 14.05 17.02
C VAL A 168 1.94 13.34 18.06
N ARG A 169 2.55 13.03 19.23
CA ARG A 169 1.86 12.36 20.33
C ARG A 169 1.78 13.29 21.54
N ASP A 170 0.70 13.15 22.29
CA ASP A 170 0.56 13.84 23.60
C ASP A 170 1.41 13.17 24.69
N SER A 171 1.36 13.72 25.91
CA SER A 171 2.09 13.18 27.08
C SER A 171 1.68 11.77 27.49
N GLU A 172 0.52 11.29 27.03
CA GLU A 172 0.01 9.93 27.27
C GLU A 172 0.33 8.96 26.12
N GLY A 173 1.06 9.44 25.10
CA GLY A 173 1.45 8.67 23.91
C GLY A 173 0.33 8.50 22.86
N ARG A 174 -0.81 9.19 23.00
CA ARG A 174 -1.89 9.18 22.02
C ARG A 174 -1.55 10.08 20.84
N VAL A 175 -2.07 9.76 19.66
CA VAL A 175 -1.87 10.59 18.48
C VAL A 175 -2.67 11.89 18.62
N GLU A 176 -1.98 13.01 18.72
CA GLU A 176 -2.56 14.35 18.81
C GLU A 176 -2.77 14.96 17.42
N ALA A 177 -1.76 14.86 16.56
CA ALA A 177 -1.79 15.46 15.23
C ALA A 177 -0.81 14.77 14.27
N ILE A 178 -1.01 15.05 12.98
CA ILE A 178 -0.02 14.79 11.93
C ILE A 178 0.42 16.14 11.38
N VAL A 179 1.70 16.44 11.51
CA VAL A 179 2.28 17.72 11.06
C VAL A 179 3.10 17.51 9.80
N GLU A 180 2.69 18.16 8.72
CA GLU A 180 3.39 18.09 7.44
C GLU A 180 4.80 18.70 7.55
N GLU A 181 5.79 18.11 6.84
CA GLU A 181 7.21 18.53 6.87
C GLU A 181 7.42 20.06 6.80
N LYS A 182 6.69 20.73 5.89
CA LYS A 182 6.83 22.16 5.65
C LYS A 182 6.33 23.04 6.81
N ALA A 183 5.40 22.50 7.60
CA ALA A 183 4.79 23.19 8.74
C ALA A 183 5.45 22.80 10.08
N ALA A 184 6.31 21.79 10.08
CA ALA A 184 6.92 21.24 11.30
C ALA A 184 7.97 22.17 11.91
N THR A 185 7.94 22.31 13.24
CA THR A 185 9.02 22.96 14.01
C THR A 185 10.30 22.12 13.95
N PRO A 186 11.47 22.67 14.35
CA PRO A 186 12.70 21.88 14.43
C PRO A 186 12.57 20.63 15.30
N GLU A 187 11.88 20.72 16.44
CA GLU A 187 11.64 19.61 17.36
C GLU A 187 10.74 18.56 16.72
N GLN A 188 9.68 18.98 16.02
CA GLN A 188 8.80 18.07 15.31
C GLN A 188 9.51 17.37 14.14
N ARG A 189 10.42 18.05 13.43
CA ARG A 189 11.23 17.43 12.36
C ARG A 189 12.16 16.34 12.86
N ALA A 190 12.57 16.38 14.14
CA ALA A 190 13.36 15.32 14.75
C ALA A 190 12.58 14.03 15.05
N ILE A 191 11.24 14.07 15.01
CA ILE A 191 10.39 12.88 15.18
C ILE A 191 10.64 11.93 14.01
N ARG A 192 10.95 10.68 14.30
CA ARG A 192 11.23 9.63 13.31
C ARG A 192 9.97 8.86 12.88
N GLU A 193 8.92 8.91 13.69
CA GLU A 193 7.63 8.29 13.34
C GLU A 193 6.90 9.16 12.32
N VAL A 194 6.67 8.58 11.14
CA VAL A 194 6.10 9.29 9.99
C VAL A 194 4.73 8.76 9.61
N ASN A 195 3.96 9.63 8.98
CA ASN A 195 2.67 9.33 8.42
C ASN A 195 2.79 8.66 7.04
N SER A 196 2.21 7.47 6.88
CA SER A 196 2.16 6.76 5.61
C SER A 196 1.10 7.27 4.63
N SER A 197 0.19 8.13 5.07
CA SER A 197 -1.07 8.47 4.36
C SER A 197 -2.03 7.29 4.18
N ILE A 198 -1.91 6.24 5.01
CA ILE A 198 -2.80 5.09 5.06
C ILE A 198 -3.56 5.11 6.37
N TYR A 199 -4.89 5.07 6.29
CA TYR A 199 -5.75 5.25 7.46
C TYR A 199 -6.92 4.29 7.45
N SER A 200 -7.32 3.81 8.62
CA SER A 200 -8.65 3.28 8.87
C SER A 200 -9.47 4.31 9.64
N PHE A 201 -10.69 4.58 9.21
CA PHE A 201 -11.60 5.53 9.85
C PHE A 201 -12.96 4.89 10.13
N THR A 202 -13.55 5.25 11.26
CA THR A 202 -14.98 5.05 11.50
C THR A 202 -15.75 6.16 10.77
N LEU A 203 -16.62 5.79 9.83
CA LEU A 203 -17.31 6.76 8.96
C LEU A 203 -18.20 7.74 9.72
N ALA A 204 -18.81 7.32 10.83
CA ALA A 204 -19.68 8.18 11.65
C ALA A 204 -18.92 9.40 12.22
N THR A 205 -17.67 9.23 12.63
CA THR A 205 -16.81 10.30 13.17
C THR A 205 -16.05 11.04 12.07
N LEU A 206 -15.68 10.35 10.98
CA LEU A 206 -14.95 10.95 9.86
C LEU A 206 -15.75 12.04 9.15
N TRP A 207 -17.04 11.80 8.82
CA TRP A 207 -17.82 12.75 8.03
C TRP A 207 -17.97 14.13 8.68
N PRO A 208 -18.27 14.23 9.99
CA PRO A 208 -18.27 15.52 10.69
C PRO A 208 -16.90 16.19 10.74
N ALA A 209 -15.81 15.41 10.86
CA ALA A 209 -14.46 15.95 10.85
C ALA A 209 -14.11 16.53 9.47
N LEU A 210 -14.39 15.80 8.37
CA LEU A 210 -14.16 16.28 7.01
C LEU A 210 -14.99 17.54 6.67
N ALA A 211 -16.21 17.64 7.18
CA ALA A 211 -17.05 18.84 6.98
C ALA A 211 -16.48 20.08 7.70
N ALA A 212 -15.70 19.89 8.76
CA ALA A 212 -15.07 20.95 9.53
C ALA A 212 -13.70 21.39 8.98
N LEU A 213 -13.12 20.65 8.01
CA LEU A 213 -11.81 21.00 7.41
C LEU A 213 -11.83 22.42 6.83
N ARG A 214 -10.71 23.12 6.97
CA ARG A 214 -10.49 24.45 6.42
C ARG A 214 -9.17 24.47 5.64
N PRO A 215 -9.09 25.21 4.52
CA PRO A 215 -7.88 25.29 3.69
C PRO A 215 -6.87 26.28 4.30
N ASN A 216 -6.36 25.99 5.50
CA ASN A 216 -5.47 26.86 6.29
C ASN A 216 -3.99 26.66 6.00
N ASN A 217 -3.64 26.18 4.80
CA ASN A 217 -2.27 25.94 4.39
C ASN A 217 -1.90 26.77 3.14
N ALA A 218 -0.61 26.83 2.83
CA ALA A 218 -0.08 27.64 1.72
C ALA A 218 -0.67 27.25 0.35
N HIS A 219 -1.14 26.02 0.19
CA HIS A 219 -1.73 25.51 -1.06
C HIS A 219 -3.26 25.71 -1.11
N ARG A 220 -3.89 26.20 -0.02
CA ARG A 220 -5.34 26.31 0.13
C ARG A 220 -6.08 24.98 -0.13
N GLU A 221 -5.48 23.89 0.29
CA GLU A 221 -5.99 22.53 0.14
C GLU A 221 -6.60 22.02 1.45
N LEU A 222 -7.56 21.11 1.35
CA LEU A 222 -8.12 20.40 2.48
C LEU A 222 -7.28 19.14 2.72
N TYR A 223 -6.41 19.15 3.72
CA TYR A 223 -5.60 18.01 4.06
C TYR A 223 -6.36 17.01 4.93
N LEU A 224 -6.22 15.72 4.60
CA LEU A 224 -6.81 14.65 5.42
C LEU A 224 -6.10 14.54 6.79
N THR A 225 -4.83 14.92 6.87
CA THR A 225 -4.06 14.97 8.11
C THR A 225 -4.68 15.94 9.14
N ASP A 226 -5.33 17.01 8.69
CA ASP A 226 -6.05 17.93 9.59
C ASP A 226 -7.27 17.26 10.25
N ALA A 227 -7.86 16.24 9.62
CA ALA A 227 -8.97 15.49 10.22
C ALA A 227 -8.51 14.70 11.45
N ILE A 228 -7.26 14.23 11.49
CA ILE A 228 -6.69 13.55 12.66
C ILE A 228 -6.66 14.49 13.87
N ALA A 229 -6.14 15.72 13.69
CA ALA A 229 -6.12 16.72 14.75
C ALA A 229 -7.54 17.09 15.21
N LEU A 230 -8.50 17.22 14.27
CA LEU A 230 -9.91 17.51 14.63
C LEU A 230 -10.57 16.39 15.43
N LEU A 231 -10.25 15.12 15.12
CA LEU A 231 -10.74 13.97 15.89
C LEU A 231 -10.14 13.99 17.31
N SER A 232 -8.82 14.16 17.41
CA SER A 232 -8.14 14.25 18.72
C SER A 232 -8.70 15.39 19.58
N GLN A 233 -8.88 16.59 19.03
CA GLN A 233 -9.48 17.75 19.72
C GLN A 233 -10.91 17.51 20.22
N ARG A 234 -11.64 16.57 19.59
CA ARG A 234 -12.99 16.15 20.04
C ARG A 234 -12.94 15.01 21.06
N ASN A 235 -11.77 14.68 21.58
CA ASN A 235 -11.52 13.52 22.44
C ASN A 235 -11.91 12.17 21.82
N GLU A 236 -11.95 12.11 20.48
CA GLU A 236 -12.13 10.84 19.78
C GLU A 236 -10.81 10.03 19.82
N ARG A 237 -10.93 8.72 19.93
CA ARG A 237 -9.76 7.85 20.03
C ARG A 237 -9.03 7.73 18.70
N VAL A 238 -7.79 8.20 18.64
CA VAL A 238 -6.91 8.08 17.48
C VAL A 238 -5.71 7.22 17.83
N LEU A 239 -5.48 6.16 17.05
CA LEU A 239 -4.37 5.23 17.23
C LEU A 239 -3.36 5.40 16.09
N ALA A 240 -2.12 4.99 16.32
CA ALA A 240 -1.15 4.72 15.27
C ALA A 240 -0.58 3.32 15.44
N GLN A 241 -0.46 2.61 14.33
CA GLN A 241 0.16 1.30 14.20
C GLN A 241 1.42 1.44 13.37
N ILE A 242 2.58 1.06 13.93
CA ILE A 242 3.86 1.05 13.20
C ILE A 242 3.88 -0.15 12.25
N ALA A 243 4.19 0.09 10.98
CA ALA A 243 4.38 -0.96 9.98
C ALA A 243 5.58 -1.85 10.34
N ALA A 244 5.43 -3.16 10.18
CA ALA A 244 6.50 -4.11 10.46
C ALA A 244 7.67 -3.98 9.45
N ASP A 245 7.37 -3.61 8.19
CA ASP A 245 8.35 -3.31 7.15
C ASP A 245 8.12 -1.86 6.69
N ALA A 246 9.05 -0.97 7.04
CA ALA A 246 8.98 0.44 6.67
C ALA A 246 8.97 0.67 5.13
N ASN A 247 9.43 -0.30 4.33
CA ASN A 247 9.35 -0.18 2.87
C ASN A 247 7.90 -0.15 2.37
N GLU A 248 6.95 -0.72 3.10
CA GLU A 248 5.55 -0.77 2.67
C GLU A 248 4.91 0.61 2.52
N ILE A 249 5.39 1.60 3.27
CA ILE A 249 4.86 2.97 3.20
C ILE A 249 5.53 3.84 2.14
N LEU A 250 6.53 3.32 1.41
CA LEU A 250 7.26 4.11 0.42
C LEU A 250 6.37 4.52 -0.74
N GLY A 251 6.16 5.81 -0.89
CA GLY A 251 5.45 6.40 -2.01
C GLY A 251 6.37 6.72 -3.19
N CYS A 252 5.93 6.42 -4.41
CA CYS A 252 6.63 6.76 -5.63
C CYS A 252 6.36 8.22 -6.03
N ASN A 253 7.21 9.14 -5.60
CA ASN A 253 7.05 10.57 -5.88
C ASN A 253 8.01 11.12 -6.95
N THR A 254 9.12 10.42 -7.21
CA THR A 254 10.17 10.80 -8.16
C THR A 254 10.60 9.60 -8.99
N ARG A 255 11.35 9.85 -10.07
CA ARG A 255 11.96 8.77 -10.87
C ARG A 255 12.96 7.93 -10.06
N ALA A 256 13.66 8.54 -9.11
CA ALA A 256 14.57 7.83 -8.22
C ALA A 256 13.78 6.87 -7.30
N SER A 257 12.74 7.35 -6.61
CA SER A 257 11.91 6.48 -5.78
C SER A 257 11.19 5.39 -6.59
N LEU A 258 10.87 5.63 -7.86
CA LEU A 258 10.32 4.60 -8.76
C LEU A 258 11.34 3.48 -9.01
N ALA A 259 12.61 3.83 -9.27
CA ALA A 259 13.68 2.86 -9.48
C ALA A 259 13.94 2.02 -8.20
N ASP A 260 13.91 2.65 -7.02
CA ASP A 260 14.06 1.94 -5.74
C ASP A 260 12.92 0.94 -5.50
N VAL A 261 11.69 1.35 -5.77
CA VAL A 261 10.51 0.46 -5.66
C VAL A 261 10.58 -0.68 -6.67
N ASP A 262 10.98 -0.43 -7.93
CA ASP A 262 11.18 -1.48 -8.93
C ASP A 262 12.21 -2.49 -8.46
N ARG A 263 13.35 -2.03 -7.95
CA ARG A 263 14.40 -2.89 -7.38
C ARG A 263 13.87 -3.77 -6.24
N ILE A 264 13.05 -3.22 -5.34
CA ILE A 264 12.45 -3.99 -4.23
C ILE A 264 11.52 -5.08 -4.76
N PHE A 265 10.66 -4.79 -5.74
CA PHE A 265 9.79 -5.79 -6.36
C PHE A 265 10.58 -6.92 -7.02
N ARG A 266 11.62 -6.57 -7.80
CA ARG A 266 12.49 -7.55 -8.47
C ARG A 266 13.19 -8.43 -7.44
N ALA A 267 13.74 -7.86 -6.38
CA ALA A 267 14.39 -8.60 -5.31
C ALA A 267 13.41 -9.54 -4.57
N ARG A 268 12.19 -9.08 -4.25
CA ARG A 268 11.15 -9.93 -3.63
C ARG A 268 10.81 -11.12 -4.53
N LYS A 269 10.65 -10.90 -5.84
CA LYS A 269 10.31 -11.97 -6.78
C LYS A 269 11.46 -12.96 -6.97
N ALA A 270 12.69 -12.49 -7.06
CA ALA A 270 13.85 -13.35 -7.11
C ALA A 270 13.97 -14.22 -5.84
N ALA A 271 13.77 -13.65 -4.66
CA ALA A 271 13.75 -14.37 -3.39
C ALA A 271 12.67 -15.45 -3.38
N GLU A 272 11.44 -15.13 -3.79
CA GLU A 272 10.32 -16.08 -3.91
C GLU A 272 10.69 -17.30 -4.76
N LEU A 273 11.28 -17.07 -5.95
CA LEU A 273 11.68 -18.17 -6.84
C LEU A 273 12.85 -18.99 -6.26
N MET A 274 13.78 -18.35 -5.56
CA MET A 274 14.88 -19.06 -4.88
C MET A 274 14.37 -19.93 -3.72
N GLU A 275 13.41 -19.42 -2.94
CA GLU A 275 12.74 -20.20 -1.88
C GLU A 275 11.94 -21.37 -2.46
N ALA A 276 11.40 -21.24 -3.68
CA ALA A 276 10.74 -22.31 -4.42
C ALA A 276 11.70 -23.32 -5.07
N GLY A 277 13.03 -23.16 -4.90
CA GLY A 277 14.06 -24.09 -5.34
C GLY A 277 14.73 -23.73 -6.66
N ALA A 278 14.55 -22.54 -7.21
CA ALA A 278 15.32 -22.06 -8.35
C ALA A 278 16.69 -21.52 -7.88
N THR A 279 17.72 -21.66 -8.72
CA THR A 279 19.03 -21.02 -8.53
C THR A 279 19.10 -19.78 -9.42
N ILE A 280 19.33 -18.60 -8.82
CA ILE A 280 19.47 -17.35 -9.56
C ILE A 280 20.86 -16.77 -9.26
N TYR A 281 21.72 -16.70 -10.28
CA TYR A 281 23.04 -16.10 -10.12
C TYR A 281 22.96 -14.58 -10.32
N LEU A 282 23.61 -13.79 -9.46
CA LEU A 282 23.60 -12.33 -9.43
C LEU A 282 22.16 -11.79 -9.58
N PRO A 283 21.24 -12.10 -8.63
CA PRO A 283 19.82 -11.83 -8.76
C PRO A 283 19.50 -10.33 -8.96
N GLU A 284 20.39 -9.43 -8.56
CA GLU A 284 20.28 -7.99 -8.80
C GLU A 284 20.40 -7.60 -10.29
N THR A 285 20.89 -8.50 -11.14
CA THR A 285 21.01 -8.28 -12.60
C THR A 285 19.85 -8.87 -13.39
N VAL A 286 18.99 -9.67 -12.75
CA VAL A 286 17.90 -10.39 -13.42
C VAL A 286 16.61 -9.59 -13.31
N VAL A 287 15.87 -9.50 -14.42
CA VAL A 287 14.56 -8.85 -14.47
C VAL A 287 13.46 -9.90 -14.49
N ILE A 288 12.67 -10.00 -13.42
CA ILE A 288 11.61 -10.99 -13.28
C ILE A 288 10.29 -10.29 -12.95
N ASP A 289 9.26 -10.51 -13.77
CA ASP A 289 7.92 -9.98 -13.54
C ASP A 289 7.16 -10.82 -12.50
N PRO A 290 6.14 -10.24 -11.82
CA PRO A 290 5.48 -10.86 -10.67
C PRO A 290 4.80 -12.19 -10.98
N ASP A 291 4.27 -12.36 -12.20
CA ASP A 291 3.50 -13.53 -12.61
C ASP A 291 4.38 -14.66 -13.20
N VAL A 292 5.70 -14.46 -13.24
CA VAL A 292 6.66 -15.48 -13.69
C VAL A 292 6.71 -16.62 -12.68
N THR A 293 6.76 -17.85 -13.18
CA THR A 293 7.00 -19.05 -12.37
C THR A 293 8.18 -19.83 -12.89
N ALA A 294 8.95 -20.44 -11.99
CA ALA A 294 10.03 -21.36 -12.32
C ALA A 294 9.96 -22.58 -11.40
N GLY A 295 10.10 -23.77 -11.99
CA GLY A 295 10.13 -25.00 -11.23
C GLY A 295 11.49 -25.22 -10.51
N PRO A 296 11.54 -26.16 -9.56
CA PRO A 296 12.74 -26.44 -8.77
C PRO A 296 13.90 -26.91 -9.64
N ASP A 297 15.12 -26.70 -9.16
CA ASP A 297 16.40 -27.03 -9.85
C ASP A 297 16.58 -26.27 -11.17
N THR A 298 15.78 -25.26 -11.45
CA THR A 298 15.99 -24.38 -12.60
C THR A 298 17.06 -23.35 -12.28
N VAL A 299 18.00 -23.17 -13.20
CA VAL A 299 19.11 -22.22 -13.10
C VAL A 299 18.82 -21.02 -14.00
N ILE A 300 18.87 -19.83 -13.44
CA ILE A 300 18.70 -18.55 -14.14
C ILE A 300 20.02 -17.80 -14.06
N GLU A 301 20.64 -17.58 -15.22
CA GLU A 301 21.94 -16.91 -15.35
C GLU A 301 21.77 -15.36 -15.25
N PRO A 302 22.86 -14.62 -15.03
CA PRO A 302 22.83 -13.16 -14.95
C PRO A 302 22.26 -12.49 -16.21
N CYS A 303 21.69 -11.30 -16.04
CA CYS A 303 21.12 -10.45 -17.08
C CYS A 303 19.92 -11.03 -17.84
N VAL A 304 19.37 -12.15 -17.40
CA VAL A 304 18.15 -12.75 -17.97
C VAL A 304 16.94 -11.85 -17.69
N GLN A 305 16.02 -11.74 -18.66
CA GLN A 305 14.75 -11.05 -18.51
C GLN A 305 13.59 -12.06 -18.68
N LEU A 306 12.80 -12.23 -17.62
CA LEU A 306 11.60 -13.06 -17.58
C LEU A 306 10.39 -12.15 -17.39
N LEU A 307 9.60 -11.94 -18.44
CA LEU A 307 8.56 -10.93 -18.48
C LEU A 307 7.17 -11.55 -18.58
N GLY A 308 6.16 -10.79 -18.13
CA GLY A 308 4.75 -11.16 -18.19
C GLY A 308 4.43 -12.41 -17.39
N GLU A 309 3.75 -13.37 -18.03
CA GLU A 309 3.32 -14.66 -17.44
C GLU A 309 4.25 -15.83 -17.85
N THR A 310 5.55 -15.58 -18.02
CA THR A 310 6.51 -16.61 -18.41
C THR A 310 6.50 -17.78 -17.40
N ARG A 311 6.37 -19.00 -17.91
CA ARG A 311 6.35 -20.22 -17.10
C ARG A 311 7.51 -21.13 -17.50
N ILE A 312 8.38 -21.44 -16.55
CA ILE A 312 9.55 -22.29 -16.73
C ILE A 312 9.35 -23.56 -15.91
N GLY A 313 9.58 -24.71 -16.52
CA GLY A 313 9.51 -26.01 -15.83
C GLY A 313 10.65 -26.21 -14.82
N ALA A 314 10.73 -27.42 -14.26
CA ALA A 314 11.84 -27.84 -13.41
C ALA A 314 13.08 -28.23 -14.23
N ARG A 315 14.27 -28.11 -13.64
CA ARG A 315 15.58 -28.53 -14.20
C ARG A 315 15.92 -27.88 -15.54
N CYS A 316 15.42 -26.64 -15.75
CA CYS A 316 15.77 -25.84 -16.93
C CYS A 316 17.04 -25.02 -16.66
N LYS A 317 17.73 -24.63 -17.73
CA LYS A 317 18.81 -23.64 -17.67
C LYS A 317 18.48 -22.50 -18.62
N ILE A 318 18.36 -21.27 -18.06
CA ILE A 318 18.01 -20.05 -18.80
C ILE A 318 19.25 -19.16 -18.87
N GLN A 319 19.65 -18.82 -20.08
CA GLN A 319 20.84 -18.02 -20.40
C GLN A 319 20.45 -16.85 -21.29
N THR A 320 21.23 -15.78 -21.30
CA THR A 320 21.12 -14.64 -22.22
C THR A 320 21.62 -14.97 -23.59
#